data_ccf86d0c857798962fe0ab88ae90133b
#
_entry.id   ccf86d0c857798962fe0ab88ae90133b
#
_cell.length_a   1.000
_cell.length_b   1.000
_cell.length_c   1.000
_cell.angle_alpha   90.00
_cell.angle_beta   90.00
_cell.angle_gamma   90.00
#
_symmetry.space_group_name_H-M   'P 1'
#
loop_
_entity.id
_entity.type
_entity.pdbx_description
1 polymer ?
#
loop_
_entity_poly.entity_id
_entity_poly.type
_entity_poly.pdbx_seq_one_letter_code
_entity_poly.pdbx_strand_id
1 'polypeptide(L)'
;MKSVFLIKYTAVFIGFIGIGINVIESIYVSIFRKPIFVHFYLVKKKLPKNKKEFLVENIAFYQKLNEKQKVYFEHRLTKFIRTYDFIERDDFELTPEAKVLIAASYIKLTFGMRRYLTTTFDKIIVYPTSFYSTITEQYHKGEFNPRLKSIVFSWEDFLIGNIILNDNLNLGIHEFSHALTFHGRKSKDVSARIYYQLFEEITAFMKKEENIERIKTSGYFRAYALTNKLEFVAVIMEHFFETPEDLQQQFPQLYKKIQLMLNFK
;
A
#
# COMPACT_ATOMS: atom_id res chain seq x y z
N MET A 1 0.10 -26.36 -44.27
CA MET A 1 -0.86 -27.01 -43.39
C MET A 1 -0.28 -27.48 -42.05
N LYS A 2 0.86 -28.20 -41.99
CA LYS A 2 1.49 -28.68 -40.75
C LYS A 2 1.90 -27.59 -39.75
N SER A 3 2.38 -26.44 -40.22
CA SER A 3 2.78 -25.35 -39.32
C SER A 3 1.61 -24.67 -38.59
N VAL A 4 0.46 -24.56 -39.24
CA VAL A 4 -0.75 -23.97 -38.61
C VAL A 4 -1.33 -24.90 -37.55
N PHE A 5 -1.26 -26.22 -37.77
CA PHE A 5 -1.66 -27.21 -36.77
C PHE A 5 -0.73 -27.14 -35.55
N LEU A 6 0.59 -27.09 -35.73
CA LEU A 6 1.56 -27.01 -34.65
C LEU A 6 1.32 -25.77 -33.79
N ILE A 7 1.10 -24.59 -34.39
CA ILE A 7 0.84 -23.34 -33.68
C ILE A 7 -0.47 -23.45 -32.84
N LYS A 8 -1.52 -24.07 -33.39
CA LYS A 8 -2.77 -24.27 -32.66
C LYS A 8 -2.59 -25.16 -31.41
N TYR A 9 -1.92 -26.32 -31.58
CA TYR A 9 -1.66 -27.21 -30.44
C TYR A 9 -0.75 -26.58 -29.39
N THR A 10 0.26 -25.82 -29.81
CA THR A 10 1.13 -25.10 -28.89
C THR A 10 0.34 -24.03 -28.09
N ALA A 11 -0.53 -23.28 -28.75
CA ALA A 11 -1.38 -22.28 -28.09
C ALA A 11 -2.35 -22.91 -27.09
N VAL A 12 -2.99 -24.04 -27.46
CA VAL A 12 -3.87 -24.81 -26.57
C VAL A 12 -3.09 -25.35 -25.37
N PHE A 13 -1.90 -25.92 -25.58
CA PHE A 13 -1.05 -26.45 -24.52
C PHE A 13 -0.59 -25.35 -23.53
N ILE A 14 -0.17 -24.18 -24.04
CA ILE A 14 0.14 -23.00 -23.22
C ILE A 14 -1.07 -22.55 -22.40
N GLY A 15 -2.26 -22.58 -23.01
CA GLY A 15 -3.51 -22.28 -22.34
C GLY A 15 -3.80 -23.21 -21.15
N PHE A 16 -3.63 -24.53 -21.34
CA PHE A 16 -3.80 -25.52 -20.26
C PHE A 16 -2.76 -25.32 -19.13
N ILE A 17 -1.50 -25.04 -19.47
CA ILE A 17 -0.46 -24.70 -18.47
C ILE A 17 -0.89 -23.47 -17.67
N GLY A 18 -1.35 -22.41 -18.34
CA GLY A 18 -1.82 -21.19 -17.69
C GLY A 18 -2.99 -21.44 -16.72
N ILE A 19 -3.96 -22.27 -17.14
CA ILE A 19 -5.08 -22.68 -16.28
C ILE A 19 -4.57 -23.48 -15.08
N GLY A 20 -3.68 -24.45 -15.29
CA GLY A 20 -3.09 -25.27 -14.22
C GLY A 20 -2.36 -24.42 -13.19
N ILE A 21 -1.56 -23.46 -13.62
CA ILE A 21 -0.85 -22.52 -12.71
C ILE A 21 -1.86 -21.70 -11.89
N ASN A 22 -2.92 -21.19 -12.51
CA ASN A 22 -3.95 -20.41 -11.79
C ASN A 22 -4.71 -21.26 -10.76
N VAL A 23 -5.00 -22.53 -11.07
CA VAL A 23 -5.65 -23.46 -10.12
C VAL A 23 -4.72 -23.72 -8.93
N ILE A 24 -3.46 -24.05 -9.19
CA ILE A 24 -2.46 -24.29 -8.14
C ILE A 24 -2.29 -23.04 -7.26
N GLU A 25 -2.20 -21.85 -7.88
CA GLU A 25 -2.11 -20.62 -7.11
C GLU A 25 -3.37 -20.36 -6.27
N SER A 26 -4.55 -20.65 -6.80
CA SER A 26 -5.81 -20.48 -6.07
C SER A 26 -5.87 -21.39 -4.84
N ILE A 27 -5.45 -22.64 -4.96
CA ILE A 27 -5.34 -23.59 -3.85
C ILE A 27 -4.31 -23.10 -2.84
N TYR A 28 -3.12 -22.70 -3.30
CA TYR A 28 -2.07 -22.19 -2.42
C TYR A 28 -2.53 -20.95 -1.62
N VAL A 29 -3.20 -20.03 -2.27
CA VAL A 29 -3.74 -18.81 -1.64
C VAL A 29 -4.84 -19.13 -0.63
N SER A 30 -5.73 -20.10 -0.92
CA SER A 30 -6.77 -20.50 0.03
C SER A 30 -6.21 -21.07 1.33
N ILE A 31 -5.05 -21.76 1.26
CA ILE A 31 -4.38 -22.36 2.42
C ILE A 31 -3.50 -21.34 3.15
N PHE A 32 -2.64 -20.63 2.41
CA PHE A 32 -1.57 -19.81 2.98
C PHE A 32 -1.85 -18.31 3.01
N ARG A 33 -2.93 -17.84 2.39
CA ARG A 33 -3.32 -16.42 2.29
C ARG A 33 -2.19 -15.50 1.82
N LYS A 34 -1.38 -15.98 0.88
CA LYS A 34 -0.29 -15.22 0.26
C LYS A 34 -0.06 -15.68 -1.18
N PRO A 35 0.49 -14.82 -2.06
CA PRO A 35 0.86 -15.22 -3.42
C PRO A 35 2.04 -16.22 -3.39
N ILE A 36 2.14 -17.10 -4.38
CA ILE A 36 3.25 -18.06 -4.50
C ILE A 36 4.60 -17.33 -4.58
N PHE A 37 4.65 -16.22 -5.32
CA PHE A 37 5.81 -15.35 -5.39
C PHE A 37 5.38 -13.87 -5.37
N VAL A 38 6.30 -13.00 -4.93
CA VAL A 38 6.09 -11.55 -4.86
C VAL A 38 7.01 -10.81 -5.82
N HIS A 39 8.29 -11.10 -5.75
CA HIS A 39 9.34 -10.40 -6.49
C HIS A 39 9.84 -11.26 -7.64
N PHE A 40 9.50 -10.88 -8.86
CA PHE A 40 10.03 -11.45 -10.09
C PHE A 40 10.30 -10.34 -11.09
N TYR A 41 11.58 -10.04 -11.32
CA TYR A 41 12.04 -9.00 -12.24
C TYR A 41 13.18 -9.51 -13.11
N LEU A 42 12.97 -9.61 -14.43
CA LEU A 42 14.00 -9.98 -15.39
C LEU A 42 15.13 -8.93 -15.42
N VAL A 43 14.74 -7.65 -15.44
CA VAL A 43 15.68 -6.53 -15.39
C VAL A 43 15.31 -5.62 -14.22
N LYS A 44 16.25 -5.47 -13.28
CA LYS A 44 16.06 -4.60 -12.12
C LYS A 44 16.56 -3.20 -12.43
N LYS A 45 15.73 -2.19 -12.12
CA LYS A 45 16.12 -0.79 -12.22
C LYS A 45 16.99 -0.44 -11.01
N LYS A 46 18.10 0.24 -11.26
CA LYS A 46 18.98 0.74 -10.20
C LYS A 46 18.53 2.14 -9.77
N LEU A 47 18.67 2.42 -8.51
CA LEU A 47 18.46 3.75 -7.94
C LEU A 47 19.80 4.52 -8.01
N PRO A 48 19.81 5.83 -8.34
CA PRO A 48 21.01 6.66 -8.23
C PRO A 48 21.60 6.65 -6.81
N LYS A 49 22.91 6.82 -6.71
CA LYS A 49 23.65 6.68 -5.44
C LYS A 49 23.14 7.65 -4.36
N ASN A 50 22.94 8.91 -4.68
CA ASN A 50 22.43 9.93 -3.76
C ASN A 50 21.05 9.56 -3.19
N LYS A 51 20.14 9.04 -4.02
CA LYS A 51 18.82 8.59 -3.56
C LYS A 51 18.90 7.33 -2.68
N LYS A 52 19.88 6.48 -2.93
CA LYS A 52 20.13 5.30 -2.10
C LYS A 52 20.67 5.69 -0.74
N GLU A 53 21.60 6.65 -0.68
CA GLU A 53 22.11 7.22 0.56
C GLU A 53 20.96 7.84 1.37
N PHE A 54 20.10 8.62 0.72
CA PHE A 54 18.91 9.17 1.37
C PHE A 54 18.00 8.08 1.98
N LEU A 55 17.79 6.94 1.29
CA LEU A 55 17.00 5.83 1.84
C LEU A 55 17.67 5.21 3.07
N VAL A 56 18.99 5.06 3.05
CA VAL A 56 19.76 4.51 4.19
C VAL A 56 19.65 5.41 5.41
N GLU A 57 19.67 6.72 5.22
CA GLU A 57 19.64 7.68 6.31
C GLU A 57 18.24 7.91 6.89
N ASN A 58 17.20 7.90 6.02
CA ASN A 58 15.90 8.44 6.39
C ASN A 58 14.76 7.39 6.44
N ILE A 59 14.95 6.17 5.93
CA ILE A 59 13.86 5.19 5.82
C ILE A 59 14.14 3.95 6.66
N ALA A 60 13.65 3.93 7.90
CA ALA A 60 13.85 2.84 8.86
C ALA A 60 13.41 1.47 8.30
N PHE A 61 12.32 1.42 7.51
CA PHE A 61 11.90 0.21 6.83
C PHE A 61 12.97 -0.33 5.87
N TYR A 62 13.58 0.56 5.07
CA TYR A 62 14.63 0.17 4.12
C TYR A 62 15.89 -0.33 4.83
N GLN A 63 16.26 0.28 5.96
CA GLN A 63 17.41 -0.15 6.77
C GLN A 63 17.28 -1.60 7.26
N LYS A 64 16.06 -2.03 7.62
CA LYS A 64 15.76 -3.40 8.10
C LYS A 64 15.76 -4.47 6.99
N LEU A 65 15.78 -4.07 5.72
CA LEU A 65 15.78 -5.01 4.59
C LEU A 65 17.15 -5.65 4.39
N ASN A 66 17.17 -6.96 4.01
CA ASN A 66 18.40 -7.59 3.54
C ASN A 66 18.79 -7.08 2.14
N GLU A 67 20.02 -7.34 1.69
CA GLU A 67 20.55 -6.81 0.43
C GLU A 67 19.69 -7.17 -0.81
N LYS A 68 19.14 -8.37 -0.85
CA LYS A 68 18.23 -8.78 -1.94
C LYS A 68 16.92 -7.99 -1.92
N GLN A 69 16.36 -7.77 -0.74
CA GLN A 69 15.14 -6.98 -0.55
C GLN A 69 15.38 -5.51 -0.85
N LYS A 70 16.53 -4.94 -0.48
CA LYS A 70 16.91 -3.57 -0.85
C LYS A 70 16.90 -3.36 -2.35
N VAL A 71 17.47 -4.30 -3.12
CA VAL A 71 17.43 -4.24 -4.60
C VAL A 71 16.00 -4.27 -5.14
N TYR A 72 15.10 -5.03 -4.51
CA TYR A 72 13.69 -5.05 -4.92
C TYR A 72 12.97 -3.75 -4.55
N PHE A 73 13.26 -3.20 -3.39
CA PHE A 73 12.70 -1.93 -2.94
C PHE A 73 13.13 -0.78 -3.88
N GLU A 74 14.41 -0.67 -4.17
CA GLU A 74 14.99 0.32 -5.09
C GLU A 74 14.36 0.23 -6.50
N HIS A 75 14.20 -1.00 -7.01
CA HIS A 75 13.55 -1.23 -8.29
C HIS A 75 12.09 -0.73 -8.29
N ARG A 76 11.33 -1.07 -7.26
CA ARG A 76 9.92 -0.68 -7.12
C ARG A 76 9.77 0.83 -6.97
N LEU A 77 10.60 1.43 -6.13
CA LEU A 77 10.64 2.87 -5.91
C LEU A 77 10.93 3.63 -7.21
N THR A 78 11.95 3.19 -7.98
CA THR A 78 12.27 3.77 -9.28
C THR A 78 11.10 3.66 -10.26
N LYS A 79 10.39 2.53 -10.25
CA LYS A 79 9.21 2.32 -11.10
C LYS A 79 8.06 3.22 -10.67
N PHE A 80 7.80 3.35 -9.37
CA PHE A 80 6.75 4.22 -8.83
C PHE A 80 6.96 5.68 -9.29
N ILE A 81 8.14 6.23 -9.06
CA ILE A 81 8.46 7.64 -9.44
C ILE A 81 8.31 7.88 -10.94
N ARG A 82 8.53 6.84 -11.78
CA ARG A 82 8.38 6.95 -13.24
C ARG A 82 6.97 6.72 -13.74
N THR A 83 6.11 6.14 -12.93
CA THR A 83 4.75 5.74 -13.34
C THR A 83 3.72 6.80 -13.02
N TYR A 84 3.90 7.49 -11.90
CA TYR A 84 2.94 8.48 -11.42
C TYR A 84 3.42 9.90 -11.67
N ASP A 85 2.49 10.79 -12.06
CA ASP A 85 2.75 12.20 -12.27
C ASP A 85 2.73 12.93 -10.93
N PHE A 86 3.82 13.62 -10.61
CA PHE A 86 3.92 14.48 -9.44
C PHE A 86 3.58 15.91 -9.82
N ILE A 87 2.56 16.47 -9.20
CA ILE A 87 2.02 17.80 -9.52
C ILE A 87 2.19 18.70 -8.29
N GLU A 88 2.89 19.77 -8.46
CA GLU A 88 3.14 20.79 -7.46
C GLU A 88 2.01 21.83 -7.46
N ARG A 89 1.66 22.37 -6.30
CA ARG A 89 0.63 23.39 -6.11
C ARG A 89 1.13 24.50 -5.20
N ASP A 90 0.57 25.69 -5.38
CA ASP A 90 0.82 26.86 -4.54
C ASP A 90 2.32 27.21 -4.42
N ASP A 91 3.01 27.24 -5.57
CA ASP A 91 4.44 27.55 -5.70
C ASP A 91 5.38 26.64 -4.87
N PHE A 92 4.89 25.47 -4.45
CA PHE A 92 5.68 24.48 -3.73
C PHE A 92 6.56 23.68 -4.71
N GLU A 93 7.87 23.69 -4.48
CA GLU A 93 8.84 22.91 -5.27
C GLU A 93 9.07 21.52 -4.61
N LEU A 94 8.68 20.47 -5.30
CA LEU A 94 8.83 19.09 -4.83
C LEU A 94 10.20 18.54 -5.19
N THR A 95 11.10 18.49 -4.21
CA THR A 95 12.46 18.00 -4.41
C THR A 95 12.52 16.53 -4.82
N PRO A 96 13.64 16.07 -5.43
CA PRO A 96 13.86 14.65 -5.72
C PRO A 96 13.75 13.76 -4.47
N GLU A 97 14.18 14.25 -3.30
CA GLU A 97 14.13 13.57 -2.00
C GLU A 97 12.69 13.44 -1.51
N ALA A 98 11.89 14.48 -1.68
CA ALA A 98 10.46 14.44 -1.38
C ALA A 98 9.72 13.38 -2.21
N LYS A 99 10.02 13.27 -3.52
CA LYS A 99 9.48 12.20 -4.38
C LYS A 99 9.92 10.80 -3.92
N VAL A 100 11.16 10.66 -3.41
CA VAL A 100 11.65 9.40 -2.82
C VAL A 100 10.89 9.07 -1.56
N LEU A 101 10.64 10.03 -0.67
CA LEU A 101 9.92 9.82 0.59
C LEU A 101 8.47 9.38 0.34
N ILE A 102 7.76 10.06 -0.56
CA ILE A 102 6.40 9.68 -0.96
C ILE A 102 6.38 8.27 -1.55
N ALA A 103 7.29 7.97 -2.48
CA ALA A 103 7.40 6.64 -3.08
C ALA A 103 7.73 5.56 -2.04
N ALA A 104 8.61 5.85 -1.08
CA ALA A 104 9.00 4.92 -0.02
C ALA A 104 7.82 4.54 0.87
N SER A 105 6.96 5.50 1.23
CA SER A 105 5.73 5.26 2.01
C SER A 105 4.78 4.30 1.27
N TYR A 106 4.59 4.48 -0.03
CA TYR A 106 3.78 3.56 -0.85
C TYR A 106 4.42 2.18 -0.99
N ILE A 107 5.73 2.12 -1.28
CA ILE A 107 6.42 0.84 -1.47
C ILE A 107 6.50 0.04 -0.17
N LYS A 108 6.60 0.69 0.99
CA LYS A 108 6.51 0.06 2.31
C LYS A 108 5.19 -0.71 2.46
N LEU A 109 4.05 -0.08 2.15
CA LEU A 109 2.72 -0.70 2.18
C LEU A 109 2.57 -1.87 1.20
N THR A 110 3.17 -1.76 0.02
CA THR A 110 2.96 -2.71 -1.09
C THR A 110 4.09 -3.71 -1.25
N PHE A 111 5.07 -3.73 -0.33
CA PHE A 111 6.28 -4.54 -0.49
C PHE A 111 6.01 -6.05 -0.59
N GLY A 112 5.01 -6.55 0.14
CA GLY A 112 4.56 -7.93 0.06
C GLY A 112 3.57 -8.23 -1.06
N MET A 113 3.20 -7.27 -1.91
CA MET A 113 2.28 -7.45 -3.02
C MET A 113 3.02 -7.77 -4.33
N ARG A 114 2.49 -8.70 -5.14
CA ARG A 114 3.05 -9.01 -6.46
C ARG A 114 2.89 -7.85 -7.43
N ARG A 115 1.66 -7.39 -7.63
CA ARG A 115 1.35 -6.17 -8.39
C ARG A 115 1.22 -5.02 -7.41
N TYR A 116 2.29 -4.27 -7.27
CA TYR A 116 2.39 -3.18 -6.31
C TYR A 116 1.96 -1.83 -6.88
N LEU A 117 1.98 -1.63 -8.19
CA LEU A 117 1.43 -0.41 -8.81
C LEU A 117 -0.06 -0.59 -9.07
N THR A 118 -0.81 0.49 -8.89
CA THR A 118 -2.26 0.54 -9.10
C THR A 118 -2.62 1.52 -10.21
N THR A 119 -3.80 1.37 -10.79
CA THR A 119 -4.40 2.31 -11.75
C THR A 119 -5.51 3.15 -11.11
N THR A 120 -5.67 3.06 -9.79
CA THR A 120 -6.70 3.81 -9.06
C THR A 120 -6.36 5.30 -8.93
N PHE A 121 -5.08 5.62 -9.06
CA PHE A 121 -4.59 6.98 -9.23
C PHE A 121 -3.47 6.99 -10.27
N ASP A 122 -3.24 8.12 -10.89
CA ASP A 122 -2.14 8.40 -11.81
C ASP A 122 -1.39 9.69 -11.44
N LYS A 123 -1.96 10.48 -10.51
CA LYS A 123 -1.42 11.77 -10.06
C LYS A 123 -1.21 11.79 -8.55
N ILE A 124 -0.10 12.38 -8.14
CA ILE A 124 0.23 12.71 -6.77
C ILE A 124 0.38 14.22 -6.71
N ILE A 125 -0.58 14.89 -6.09
CA ILE A 125 -0.65 16.35 -5.99
C ILE A 125 -0.14 16.74 -4.61
N VAL A 126 0.78 17.70 -4.55
CA VAL A 126 1.39 18.13 -3.29
C VAL A 126 1.22 19.63 -3.13
N TYR A 127 0.59 19.99 -2.02
CA TYR A 127 0.48 21.35 -1.51
C TYR A 127 1.50 21.58 -0.40
N PRO A 128 1.96 22.82 -0.16
CA PRO A 128 2.87 23.10 0.96
C PRO A 128 2.25 22.76 2.32
N THR A 129 0.98 23.13 2.52
CA THR A 129 0.19 22.95 3.75
C THR A 129 -1.18 22.34 3.43
N SER A 130 -2.12 22.36 4.38
CA SER A 130 -3.50 21.92 4.16
C SER A 130 -4.16 22.71 3.01
N PHE A 131 -4.99 22.01 2.22
CA PHE A 131 -5.63 22.56 1.01
C PHE A 131 -7.15 22.50 1.11
N TYR A 132 -7.81 23.42 0.41
CA TYR A 132 -9.27 23.43 0.30
C TYR A 132 -9.72 22.45 -0.79
N SER A 133 -10.51 21.44 -0.41
CA SER A 133 -11.13 20.50 -1.36
C SER A 133 -12.45 21.08 -1.86
N THR A 134 -12.56 21.30 -3.17
CA THR A 134 -13.79 21.75 -3.80
C THR A 134 -14.89 20.68 -3.87
N ILE A 135 -14.55 19.42 -3.50
CA ILE A 135 -15.48 18.30 -3.52
C ILE A 135 -16.20 18.16 -2.18
N THR A 136 -15.46 18.32 -1.08
CA THR A 136 -16.00 18.21 0.29
C THR A 136 -16.30 19.57 0.89
N GLU A 137 -15.86 20.67 0.24
CA GLU A 137 -15.98 22.07 0.71
C GLU A 137 -15.33 22.28 2.09
N GLN A 138 -14.21 21.59 2.34
CA GLN A 138 -13.46 21.63 3.60
C GLN A 138 -11.96 21.64 3.36
N TYR A 139 -11.20 22.07 4.38
CA TYR A 139 -9.76 21.94 4.39
C TYR A 139 -9.34 20.53 4.77
N HIS A 140 -8.41 19.97 3.99
CA HIS A 140 -7.84 18.64 4.18
C HIS A 140 -6.32 18.69 4.25
N LYS A 141 -5.74 17.70 4.96
CA LYS A 141 -4.30 17.42 4.98
C LYS A 141 -3.92 16.42 3.90
N GLY A 142 -4.82 15.47 3.62
CA GLY A 142 -4.71 14.48 2.56
C GLY A 142 -6.07 14.13 1.97
N GLU A 143 -6.06 13.63 0.72
CA GLU A 143 -7.28 13.16 0.06
C GLU A 143 -6.94 12.14 -1.02
N PHE A 144 -7.48 10.93 -0.93
CA PHE A 144 -7.54 10.02 -2.07
C PHE A 144 -8.83 10.25 -2.86
N ASN A 145 -8.70 10.68 -4.12
CA ASN A 145 -9.82 10.95 -5.00
C ASN A 145 -9.85 9.96 -6.19
N PRO A 146 -10.67 8.89 -6.12
CA PRO A 146 -10.72 7.89 -7.19
C PRO A 146 -11.39 8.38 -8.49
N ARG A 147 -12.18 9.47 -8.45
CA ARG A 147 -12.82 10.06 -9.65
C ARG A 147 -11.80 10.86 -10.47
N LEU A 148 -10.98 11.65 -9.79
CA LEU A 148 -9.90 12.43 -10.39
C LEU A 148 -8.62 11.62 -10.56
N LYS A 149 -8.59 10.38 -10.09
CA LYS A 149 -7.43 9.50 -10.05
C LYS A 149 -6.22 10.19 -9.42
N SER A 150 -6.43 10.82 -8.28
CA SER A 150 -5.38 11.57 -7.59
C SER A 150 -5.26 11.17 -6.13
N ILE A 151 -4.06 11.33 -5.62
CA ILE A 151 -3.79 11.41 -4.19
C ILE A 151 -3.22 12.81 -3.95
N VAL A 152 -3.73 13.48 -2.95
CA VAL A 152 -3.33 14.85 -2.59
C VAL A 152 -2.71 14.82 -1.20
N PHE A 153 -1.60 15.54 -1.00
CA PHE A 153 -0.93 15.66 0.28
C PHE A 153 -0.65 17.13 0.61
N SER A 154 -0.86 17.49 1.87
CA SER A 154 -0.13 18.55 2.55
C SER A 154 1.29 18.05 2.79
N TRP A 155 2.31 18.74 2.27
CA TRP A 155 3.69 18.36 2.47
C TRP A 155 4.13 18.46 3.92
N GLU A 156 3.71 19.51 4.60
CA GLU A 156 4.00 19.72 6.03
C GLU A 156 3.52 18.52 6.87
N ASP A 157 2.25 18.12 6.71
CA ASP A 157 1.69 17.00 7.47
C ASP A 157 2.26 15.66 7.03
N PHE A 158 2.56 15.49 5.72
CA PHE A 158 3.23 14.30 5.21
C PHE A 158 4.63 14.14 5.81
N LEU A 159 5.38 15.24 5.90
CA LEU A 159 6.73 15.23 6.45
C LEU A 159 6.71 14.95 7.96
N ILE A 160 5.81 15.57 8.72
CA ILE A 160 5.64 15.33 10.15
C ILE A 160 5.39 13.85 10.43
N GLY A 161 4.45 13.21 9.71
CA GLY A 161 4.16 11.78 9.87
C GLY A 161 5.30 10.84 9.44
N ASN A 162 6.36 11.34 8.81
CA ASN A 162 7.57 10.56 8.51
C ASN A 162 8.73 10.85 9.48
N ILE A 163 8.67 11.94 10.23
CA ILE A 163 9.66 12.33 11.26
C ILE A 163 9.24 11.75 12.62
N ILE A 164 7.98 11.89 13.00
CA ILE A 164 7.46 11.34 14.25
C ILE A 164 6.97 9.92 13.94
N LEU A 165 7.66 8.92 14.49
CA LEU A 165 7.44 7.52 14.10
C LEU A 165 6.58 6.72 15.09
N ASN A 166 5.96 7.37 16.07
CA ASN A 166 5.25 6.71 17.17
C ASN A 166 4.01 7.45 17.67
N ASP A 167 3.48 8.38 16.87
CA ASP A 167 2.23 9.09 17.20
C ASP A 167 1.00 8.51 16.48
N ASN A 168 1.22 7.52 15.61
CA ASN A 168 0.20 6.86 14.82
C ASN A 168 -0.58 7.83 13.90
N LEU A 169 0.13 8.82 13.37
CA LEU A 169 -0.37 9.86 12.47
C LEU A 169 0.47 9.94 11.20
N ASN A 170 0.32 8.99 10.30
CA ASN A 170 1.10 8.94 9.07
C ASN A 170 0.22 9.15 7.84
N LEU A 171 0.18 10.41 7.37
CA LEU A 171 -0.64 10.82 6.24
C LEU A 171 -0.40 9.97 4.97
N GLY A 172 0.87 9.65 4.68
CA GLY A 172 1.21 8.83 3.52
C GLY A 172 0.65 7.42 3.60
N ILE A 173 0.79 6.75 4.75
CA ILE A 173 0.21 5.42 5.01
C ILE A 173 -1.31 5.49 4.92
N HIS A 174 -1.91 6.53 5.49
CA HIS A 174 -3.35 6.73 5.53
C HIS A 174 -3.96 6.79 4.13
N GLU A 175 -3.57 7.75 3.31
CA GLU A 175 -4.14 7.98 1.99
C GLU A 175 -3.83 6.84 1.01
N PHE A 176 -2.62 6.28 1.06
CA PHE A 176 -2.29 5.11 0.26
C PHE A 176 -3.11 3.87 0.67
N SER A 177 -3.51 3.73 1.93
CA SER A 177 -4.39 2.65 2.38
C SER A 177 -5.78 2.75 1.75
N HIS A 178 -6.34 3.95 1.62
CA HIS A 178 -7.59 4.18 0.89
C HIS A 178 -7.46 3.76 -0.58
N ALA A 179 -6.39 4.19 -1.25
CA ALA A 179 -6.13 3.84 -2.65
C ALA A 179 -5.99 2.33 -2.86
N LEU A 180 -5.30 1.62 -1.94
CA LEU A 180 -5.15 0.17 -1.99
C LEU A 180 -6.46 -0.57 -1.72
N THR A 181 -7.28 -0.10 -0.79
CA THR A 181 -8.62 -0.67 -0.55
C THR A 181 -9.50 -0.55 -1.79
N PHE A 182 -9.48 0.61 -2.43
CA PHE A 182 -10.22 0.84 -3.67
C PHE A 182 -9.69 -0.02 -4.83
N HIS A 183 -8.37 -0.19 -4.93
CA HIS A 183 -7.73 -1.09 -5.88
C HIS A 183 -8.15 -2.54 -5.63
N GLY A 184 -8.08 -3.01 -4.39
CA GLY A 184 -8.42 -4.37 -4.01
C GLY A 184 -9.84 -4.78 -4.41
N ARG A 185 -10.79 -3.87 -4.24
CA ARG A 185 -12.20 -4.08 -4.62
C ARG A 185 -12.42 -4.36 -6.10
N LYS A 186 -11.57 -3.81 -6.97
CA LYS A 186 -11.74 -3.89 -8.44
C LYS A 186 -10.75 -4.84 -9.12
N SER A 187 -9.65 -5.15 -8.47
CA SER A 187 -8.53 -5.90 -9.07
C SER A 187 -8.78 -7.40 -9.07
N LYS A 188 -8.33 -8.07 -10.14
CA LYS A 188 -8.24 -9.53 -10.23
C LYS A 188 -6.87 -10.07 -9.78
N ASP A 189 -5.93 -9.20 -9.42
CA ASP A 189 -4.62 -9.63 -8.93
C ASP A 189 -4.73 -10.33 -7.57
N VAL A 190 -3.96 -11.38 -7.40
CA VAL A 190 -4.00 -12.22 -6.20
C VAL A 190 -3.72 -11.41 -4.93
N SER A 191 -2.68 -10.57 -4.93
CA SER A 191 -2.34 -9.77 -3.75
C SER A 191 -3.42 -8.75 -3.41
N ALA A 192 -3.99 -8.11 -4.43
CA ALA A 192 -5.08 -7.14 -4.25
C ALA A 192 -6.37 -7.82 -3.72
N ARG A 193 -6.65 -9.05 -4.18
CA ARG A 193 -7.79 -9.84 -3.67
C ARG A 193 -7.60 -10.25 -2.22
N ILE A 194 -6.40 -10.71 -1.84
CA ILE A 194 -6.06 -11.03 -0.45
C ILE A 194 -6.23 -9.79 0.43
N TYR A 195 -5.70 -8.65 -0.03
CA TYR A 195 -5.84 -7.37 0.67
C TYR A 195 -7.32 -7.04 0.92
N TYR A 196 -8.16 -7.10 -0.12
CA TYR A 196 -9.57 -6.74 0.01
C TYR A 196 -10.36 -7.76 0.84
N GLN A 197 -10.06 -9.04 0.74
CA GLN A 197 -10.67 -10.06 1.59
C GLN A 197 -10.39 -9.80 3.07
N LEU A 198 -9.14 -9.46 3.42
CA LEU A 198 -8.78 -9.15 4.80
C LEU A 198 -9.32 -7.79 5.26
N PHE A 199 -9.48 -6.83 4.35
CA PHE A 199 -10.24 -5.61 4.61
C PHE A 199 -11.69 -5.94 5.04
N GLU A 200 -12.39 -6.80 4.31
CA GLU A 200 -13.75 -7.21 4.69
C GLU A 200 -13.79 -7.99 6.02
N GLU A 201 -12.78 -8.81 6.31
CA GLU A 201 -12.67 -9.51 7.59
C GLU A 201 -12.41 -8.54 8.77
N ILE A 202 -11.59 -7.49 8.58
CA ILE A 202 -11.35 -6.45 9.58
C ILE A 202 -12.64 -5.65 9.81
N THR A 203 -13.32 -5.30 8.73
CA THR A 203 -14.58 -4.55 8.84
C THR A 203 -15.71 -5.38 9.43
N ALA A 204 -15.72 -6.70 9.22
CA ALA A 204 -16.63 -7.62 9.89
C ALA A 204 -16.35 -7.74 11.39
N PHE A 205 -15.09 -7.64 11.81
CA PHE A 205 -14.71 -7.57 13.22
C PHE A 205 -15.34 -6.34 13.91
N MET A 206 -15.36 -5.18 13.22
CA MET A 206 -16.00 -3.97 13.74
C MET A 206 -17.53 -4.06 13.86
N LYS A 207 -18.21 -4.96 13.13
CA LYS A 207 -19.67 -5.08 13.20
C LYS A 207 -20.16 -5.77 14.48
N LYS A 208 -19.28 -6.45 15.19
CA LYS A 208 -19.62 -7.10 16.47
C LYS A 208 -19.62 -6.07 17.59
N GLU A 209 -20.72 -5.97 18.30
CA GLU A 209 -20.93 -4.99 19.36
C GLU A 209 -19.84 -5.08 20.45
N GLU A 210 -19.48 -6.30 20.87
CA GLU A 210 -18.41 -6.58 21.83
C GLU A 210 -17.04 -5.98 21.39
N ASN A 211 -16.73 -6.03 20.08
CA ASN A 211 -15.48 -5.51 19.56
C ASN A 211 -15.50 -3.99 19.47
N ILE A 212 -16.63 -3.40 19.05
CA ILE A 212 -16.78 -1.93 19.03
C ILE A 212 -16.63 -1.38 20.45
N GLU A 213 -17.29 -2.00 21.42
CA GLU A 213 -17.21 -1.57 22.82
C GLU A 213 -15.78 -1.69 23.34
N ARG A 214 -15.10 -2.81 23.06
CA ARG A 214 -13.68 -2.99 23.41
C ARG A 214 -12.79 -1.92 22.78
N ILE A 215 -13.01 -1.57 21.50
CA ILE A 215 -12.24 -0.53 20.80
C ILE A 215 -12.47 0.83 21.48
N LYS A 216 -13.73 1.18 21.79
CA LYS A 216 -14.08 2.44 22.45
C LYS A 216 -13.51 2.54 23.86
N THR A 217 -13.70 1.52 24.66
CA THR A 217 -13.27 1.52 26.07
C THR A 217 -11.76 1.45 26.23
N SER A 218 -11.04 0.87 25.26
CA SER A 218 -9.58 0.83 25.29
C SER A 218 -8.94 2.21 25.16
N GLY A 219 -9.60 3.17 24.49
CA GLY A 219 -9.02 4.47 24.17
C GLY A 219 -7.76 4.40 23.25
N TYR A 220 -7.47 3.20 22.71
CA TYR A 220 -6.24 2.94 21.95
C TYR A 220 -6.24 3.61 20.56
N PHE A 221 -7.37 3.54 19.87
CA PHE A 221 -7.51 4.21 18.57
C PHE A 221 -8.14 5.58 18.74
N ARG A 222 -7.67 6.57 17.98
CA ARG A 222 -8.32 7.88 17.91
C ARG A 222 -9.77 7.78 17.44
N ALA A 223 -10.64 8.68 17.92
CA ALA A 223 -12.09 8.67 17.60
C ALA A 223 -12.38 8.67 16.09
N TYR A 224 -11.50 9.30 15.31
CA TYR A 224 -11.56 9.34 13.85
C TYR A 224 -11.61 7.93 13.21
N ALA A 225 -10.95 6.95 13.80
CA ALA A 225 -11.00 5.56 13.34
C ALA A 225 -12.41 4.98 13.29
N LEU A 226 -13.32 5.45 14.14
CA LEU A 226 -14.69 4.96 14.22
C LEU A 226 -15.67 5.67 13.28
N THR A 227 -15.22 6.63 12.49
CA THR A 227 -16.05 7.38 11.54
C THR A 227 -16.64 6.46 10.47
N ASN A 228 -15.83 5.63 9.88
CA ASN A 228 -16.26 4.59 8.93
C ASN A 228 -15.19 3.51 8.77
N LYS A 229 -15.54 2.45 8.03
CA LYS A 229 -14.66 1.28 7.83
C LYS A 229 -13.35 1.58 7.09
N LEU A 230 -13.31 2.58 6.23
CA LEU A 230 -12.10 2.95 5.48
C LEU A 230 -11.12 3.63 6.43
N GLU A 231 -11.60 4.57 7.24
CA GLU A 231 -10.80 5.25 8.25
C GLU A 231 -10.27 4.28 9.31
N PHE A 232 -11.10 3.32 9.73
CA PHE A 232 -10.65 2.33 10.68
C PHE A 232 -9.44 1.54 10.18
N VAL A 233 -9.50 1.04 8.94
CA VAL A 233 -8.40 0.26 8.37
C VAL A 233 -7.17 1.14 8.14
N ALA A 234 -7.35 2.39 7.68
CA ALA A 234 -6.24 3.33 7.50
C ALA A 234 -5.52 3.64 8.82
N VAL A 235 -6.28 3.88 9.89
CA VAL A 235 -5.71 4.11 11.24
C VAL A 235 -4.98 2.86 11.76
N ILE A 236 -5.53 1.66 11.60
CA ILE A 236 -4.82 0.43 12.00
C ILE A 236 -3.52 0.27 11.20
N MET A 237 -3.49 0.64 9.92
CA MET A 237 -2.27 0.61 9.10
C MET A 237 -1.20 1.55 9.66
N GLU A 238 -1.57 2.75 10.12
CA GLU A 238 -0.66 3.67 10.78
C GLU A 238 -0.04 3.02 12.03
N HIS A 239 -0.89 2.49 12.93
CA HIS A 239 -0.44 1.76 14.13
C HIS A 239 0.46 0.55 13.80
N PHE A 240 0.12 -0.21 12.75
CA PHE A 240 0.92 -1.37 12.35
C PHE A 240 2.34 -1.02 11.92
N PHE A 241 2.54 0.15 11.33
CA PHE A 241 3.86 0.58 10.87
C PHE A 241 4.64 1.41 11.89
N GLU A 242 3.97 2.05 12.82
CA GLU A 242 4.60 2.94 13.80
C GLU A 242 4.74 2.33 15.19
N THR A 243 3.69 1.67 15.67
CA THR A 243 3.68 1.04 17.00
C THR A 243 3.20 -0.42 16.93
N PRO A 244 3.90 -1.28 16.12
CA PRO A 244 3.46 -2.66 15.86
C PRO A 244 3.36 -3.52 17.11
N GLU A 245 4.26 -3.34 18.08
CA GLU A 245 4.29 -4.07 19.34
C GLU A 245 3.04 -3.77 20.17
N ASP A 246 2.67 -2.50 20.28
CA ASP A 246 1.48 -2.05 21.01
C ASP A 246 0.21 -2.57 20.34
N LEU A 247 0.12 -2.46 19.01
CA LEU A 247 -1.00 -3.01 18.26
C LEU A 247 -1.13 -4.53 18.45
N GLN A 248 -0.02 -5.25 18.45
CA GLN A 248 0.01 -6.69 18.67
C GLN A 248 -0.43 -7.06 20.08
N GLN A 249 -0.05 -6.29 21.07
CA GLN A 249 -0.43 -6.50 22.47
C GLN A 249 -1.91 -6.18 22.70
N GLN A 250 -2.39 -5.04 22.23
CA GLN A 250 -3.75 -4.57 22.46
C GLN A 250 -4.78 -5.29 21.59
N PHE A 251 -4.48 -5.51 20.31
CA PHE A 251 -5.37 -6.08 19.31
C PHE A 251 -4.68 -7.13 18.44
N PRO A 252 -4.23 -8.28 18.99
CA PRO A 252 -3.45 -9.29 18.28
C PRO A 252 -4.15 -9.83 17.03
N GLN A 253 -5.48 -9.90 17.03
CA GLN A 253 -6.25 -10.35 15.87
C GLN A 253 -6.19 -9.33 14.71
N LEU A 254 -6.25 -8.03 15.01
CA LEU A 254 -6.12 -6.97 14.00
C LEU A 254 -4.69 -6.92 13.45
N TYR A 255 -3.69 -6.96 14.34
CA TYR A 255 -2.29 -7.06 13.94
C TYR A 255 -2.06 -8.21 12.94
N LYS A 256 -2.53 -9.42 13.29
CA LYS A 256 -2.38 -10.60 12.43
C LYS A 256 -3.07 -10.44 11.08
N LYS A 257 -4.25 -9.83 11.05
CA LYS A 257 -4.97 -9.58 9.81
C LYS A 257 -4.23 -8.57 8.92
N ILE A 258 -3.68 -7.49 9.47
CA ILE A 258 -2.86 -6.53 8.71
C ILE A 258 -1.58 -7.20 8.21
N GLN A 259 -0.91 -7.99 9.04
CA GLN A 259 0.30 -8.74 8.65
C GLN A 259 0.03 -9.64 7.42
N LEU A 260 -1.10 -10.36 7.42
CA LEU A 260 -1.51 -11.20 6.29
C LEU A 260 -1.92 -10.34 5.07
N MET A 261 -2.65 -9.24 5.29
CA MET A 261 -3.13 -8.33 4.26
C MET A 261 -1.98 -7.76 3.44
N LEU A 262 -0.90 -7.38 4.10
CA LEU A 262 0.30 -6.83 3.48
C LEU A 262 1.31 -7.90 3.08
N ASN A 263 1.07 -9.19 3.42
CA ASN A 263 2.05 -10.28 3.31
C ASN A 263 3.39 -9.86 3.94
N PHE A 264 3.29 -9.23 5.11
CA PHE A 264 4.42 -8.69 5.86
C PHE A 264 5.04 -9.78 6.74
N LYS A 265 6.41 -9.82 6.79
CA LYS A 265 7.16 -10.81 7.58
C LYS A 265 7.89 -10.14 8.71
#